data_3b01fa10c0b7db66e9d7402c6903039e
#
_entry.id   3b01fa10c0b7db66e9d7402c6903039e
#
_cell.length_a   1.000
_cell.length_b   1.000
_cell.length_c   1.000
_cell.angle_alpha   90.00
_cell.angle_beta   90.00
_cell.angle_gamma   90.00
#
_symmetry.space_group_name_H-M   'P 1'
#
loop_
_entity.id
_entity.type
_entity.pdbx_description
1 polymer ?
#
loop_
_entity_poly.entity_id
_entity_poly.type
_entity_poly.pdbx_seq_one_letter_code
_entity_poly.pdbx_strand_id
1 'polypeptide(L)'
;MKSRYKILLNDDSLYFLTLNVIEKIPVFTNSSYMNIILENFAFYQKNQHLKIFSYIIMDNHIHLIAFHPENLSKVIQNFKSYSAKKLIEKLHKDKRSWILKLMSENKPNYKQESAFQIDKIS
;
A
#
# COMPACT_ATOMS: atom_id res chain seq x y z
N MET A 1 -9.61 -13.08 0.67
CA MET A 1 -9.90 -12.18 -0.47
C MET A 1 -8.67 -12.04 -1.34
N LYS A 2 -8.84 -12.16 -2.63
CA LYS A 2 -7.73 -11.97 -3.55
C LYS A 2 -7.41 -10.49 -3.67
N SER A 3 -6.15 -10.16 -3.56
CA SER A 3 -5.68 -8.79 -3.72
C SER A 3 -4.99 -8.55 -5.05
N ARG A 4 -4.85 -9.60 -5.87
CA ARG A 4 -4.07 -9.51 -7.10
C ARG A 4 -4.71 -10.34 -8.22
N TYR A 5 -4.83 -9.71 -9.40
CA TYR A 5 -5.29 -10.36 -10.61
C TYR A 5 -4.26 -10.13 -11.70
N LYS A 6 -3.88 -11.21 -12.37
CA LYS A 6 -2.87 -11.15 -13.42
C LYS A 6 -3.52 -10.85 -14.76
N ILE A 7 -2.95 -9.91 -15.48
CA ILE A 7 -3.34 -9.57 -16.85
C ILE A 7 -2.14 -9.85 -17.74
N LEU A 8 -2.33 -10.68 -18.77
CA LEU A 8 -1.25 -11.00 -19.70
C LEU A 8 -1.32 -10.11 -20.93
N LEU A 9 -0.19 -9.46 -21.25
CA LEU A 9 -0.05 -8.64 -22.44
C LEU A 9 1.31 -8.93 -23.08
N ASN A 10 1.33 -9.59 -24.24
CA ASN A 10 2.56 -9.80 -25.02
C ASN A 10 3.70 -10.39 -24.17
N ASP A 11 3.45 -11.46 -23.46
CA ASP A 11 4.42 -12.14 -22.59
C ASP A 11 4.76 -11.37 -21.30
N ASP A 12 4.40 -10.09 -21.23
CA ASP A 12 4.50 -9.34 -20.00
C ASP A 12 3.25 -9.54 -19.16
N SER A 13 3.39 -9.40 -17.87
CA SER A 13 2.28 -9.56 -16.95
C SER A 13 2.01 -8.28 -16.19
N LEU A 14 0.80 -7.81 -16.30
CA LEU A 14 0.30 -6.73 -15.45
C LEU A 14 -0.55 -7.35 -14.35
N TYR A 15 -0.51 -6.73 -13.19
CA TYR A 15 -1.26 -7.22 -12.04
C TYR A 15 -2.18 -6.15 -11.50
N PHE A 16 -3.43 -6.51 -11.28
CA PHE A 16 -4.33 -5.72 -10.46
C PHE A 16 -4.02 -6.03 -9.02
N LEU A 17 -3.78 -4.97 -8.24
CA LEU A 17 -3.49 -5.10 -6.83
C LEU A 17 -4.47 -4.26 -6.03
N THR A 18 -4.89 -4.80 -4.89
CA THR A 18 -5.68 -4.05 -3.92
C THR A 18 -4.91 -4.04 -2.62
N LEU A 19 -4.54 -2.86 -2.16
CA LEU A 19 -3.86 -2.68 -0.88
C LEU A 19 -4.85 -2.10 0.10
N ASN A 20 -5.24 -2.90 1.10
CA ASN A 20 -6.23 -2.49 2.09
C ASN A 20 -5.54 -1.96 3.34
N VAL A 21 -6.06 -0.87 3.89
CA VAL A 21 -5.69 -0.46 5.23
C VAL A 21 -6.28 -1.47 6.21
N ILE A 22 -5.56 -1.75 7.30
CA ILE A 22 -6.03 -2.65 8.34
C ILE A 22 -7.43 -2.25 8.78
N GLU A 23 -8.34 -3.23 8.83
CA GLU A 23 -9.74 -3.07 9.24
C GLU A 23 -10.47 -1.96 8.48
N LYS A 24 -10.02 -1.67 7.27
CA LYS A 24 -10.62 -0.64 6.42
C LYS A 24 -10.68 0.73 7.08
N ILE A 25 -9.72 1.04 7.93
CA ILE A 25 -9.65 2.35 8.59
C ILE A 25 -9.42 3.43 7.54
N PRO A 26 -10.21 4.52 7.53
CA PRO A 26 -10.16 5.51 6.46
C PRO A 26 -9.01 6.52 6.65
N VAL A 27 -7.79 6.07 6.39
CA VAL A 27 -6.58 6.88 6.54
C VAL A 27 -6.48 7.94 5.45
N PHE A 28 -6.99 7.66 4.25
CA PHE A 28 -6.78 8.51 3.08
C PHE A 28 -7.89 9.54 2.85
N THR A 29 -8.62 9.93 3.89
CA THR A 29 -9.63 10.97 3.77
C THR A 29 -9.02 12.37 3.63
N ASN A 30 -7.75 12.50 3.97
CA ASN A 30 -7.02 13.77 3.90
C ASN A 30 -5.96 13.66 2.80
N SER A 31 -5.90 14.66 1.93
CA SER A 31 -4.98 14.66 0.78
C SER A 31 -3.52 14.58 1.20
N SER A 32 -3.16 15.06 2.38
CA SER A 32 -1.77 14.98 2.84
C SER A 32 -1.34 13.54 3.08
N TYR A 33 -2.26 12.65 3.45
CA TYR A 33 -1.97 11.23 3.59
C TYR A 33 -1.90 10.54 2.22
N MET A 34 -2.78 10.93 1.29
CA MET A 34 -2.70 10.45 -0.08
C MET A 34 -1.37 10.80 -0.72
N ASN A 35 -0.86 12.00 -0.43
CA ASN A 35 0.42 12.45 -0.98
C ASN A 35 1.59 11.57 -0.56
N ILE A 36 1.55 10.99 0.62
CA ILE A 36 2.59 10.03 1.03
C ILE A 36 2.64 8.87 0.05
N ILE A 37 1.48 8.36 -0.33
CA ILE A 37 1.39 7.25 -1.29
C ILE A 37 1.91 7.69 -2.66
N LEU A 38 1.50 8.87 -3.11
CA LEU A 38 1.93 9.38 -4.43
C LEU A 38 3.44 9.59 -4.49
N GLU A 39 4.02 10.15 -3.44
CA GLU A 39 5.47 10.32 -3.35
C GLU A 39 6.19 8.99 -3.38
N ASN A 40 5.64 8.00 -2.69
CA ASN A 40 6.23 6.67 -2.65
C ASN A 40 6.10 5.95 -4.00
N PHE A 41 4.99 6.14 -4.70
CA PHE A 41 4.86 5.65 -6.07
C PHE A 41 5.98 6.19 -6.94
N ALA A 42 6.20 7.51 -6.88
CA ALA A 42 7.25 8.15 -7.67
C ALA A 42 8.64 7.60 -7.31
N PHE A 43 8.91 7.44 -6.02
CA PHE A 43 10.19 6.91 -5.55
C PHE A 43 10.43 5.49 -6.06
N TYR A 44 9.43 4.62 -5.94
CA TYR A 44 9.59 3.21 -6.32
C TYR A 44 9.69 3.05 -7.84
N GLN A 45 8.99 3.89 -8.60
CA GLN A 45 9.13 3.88 -10.05
C GLN A 45 10.51 4.32 -10.50
N LYS A 46 11.06 5.33 -9.83
CA LYS A 46 12.38 5.86 -10.18
C LYS A 46 13.51 4.94 -9.73
N ASN A 47 13.42 4.39 -8.53
CA ASN A 47 14.56 3.74 -7.87
C ASN A 47 14.44 2.21 -7.77
N GLN A 48 13.25 1.65 -7.92
CA GLN A 48 13.01 0.22 -7.71
C GLN A 48 12.43 -0.46 -8.93
N HIS A 49 12.40 0.22 -10.06
CA HIS A 49 11.92 -0.33 -11.34
C HIS A 49 10.47 -0.78 -11.33
N LEU A 50 9.68 -0.27 -10.41
CA LEU A 50 8.25 -0.53 -10.39
C LEU A 50 7.60 0.30 -11.48
N LYS A 51 6.69 -0.30 -12.25
CA LYS A 51 5.90 0.41 -13.23
C LYS A 51 4.45 0.41 -12.78
N ILE A 52 3.88 1.60 -12.65
CA ILE A 52 2.48 1.76 -12.28
C ILE A 52 1.74 2.34 -13.47
N PHE A 53 0.78 1.58 -14.00
CA PHE A 53 0.04 1.97 -15.18
C PHE A 53 -1.24 2.71 -14.85
N SER A 54 -1.81 2.43 -13.68
CA SER A 54 -3.02 3.09 -13.23
C SER A 54 -3.16 2.90 -11.74
N TYR A 55 -3.81 3.84 -11.08
CA TYR A 55 -4.10 3.71 -9.65
C TYR A 55 -5.33 4.52 -9.27
N ILE A 56 -5.97 4.10 -8.19
CA ILE A 56 -7.05 4.86 -7.54
C ILE A 56 -6.80 4.73 -6.04
N ILE A 57 -6.74 5.86 -5.35
CA ILE A 57 -6.61 5.87 -3.89
C ILE A 57 -7.96 6.22 -3.29
N MET A 58 -8.56 5.24 -2.63
CA MET A 58 -9.81 5.43 -1.92
C MET A 58 -9.50 5.74 -0.45
N ASP A 59 -10.52 6.04 0.34
CA ASP A 59 -10.31 6.44 1.73
C ASP A 59 -9.63 5.35 2.57
N ASN A 60 -9.84 4.08 2.25
CA ASN A 60 -9.32 2.96 3.05
C ASN A 60 -8.64 1.87 2.23
N HIS A 61 -8.40 2.11 0.95
CA HIS A 61 -7.67 1.14 0.12
C HIS A 61 -7.17 1.79 -1.15
N ILE A 62 -6.25 1.10 -1.82
CA ILE A 62 -5.63 1.54 -3.06
C ILE A 62 -5.77 0.43 -4.08
N HIS A 63 -6.27 0.77 -5.26
CA HIS A 63 -6.23 -0.14 -6.41
C HIS A 63 -5.12 0.33 -7.33
N LEU A 64 -4.33 -0.60 -7.83
CA LEU A 64 -3.33 -0.24 -8.83
C LEU A 64 -3.11 -1.38 -9.82
N ILE A 65 -2.67 -0.99 -11.01
CA ILE A 65 -2.20 -1.91 -12.04
C ILE A 65 -0.70 -1.67 -12.16
N ALA A 66 0.08 -2.71 -11.92
CA ALA A 66 1.52 -2.58 -11.82
C ALA A 66 2.27 -3.76 -12.44
N PHE A 67 3.54 -3.50 -12.74
CA PHE A 67 4.46 -4.46 -13.30
C PHE A 67 5.83 -4.27 -12.69
N HIS A 68 6.56 -5.36 -12.56
CA HIS A 68 7.99 -5.33 -12.22
C HIS A 68 8.71 -6.41 -13.02
N PRO A 69 9.88 -6.11 -13.57
CA PRO A 69 10.57 -7.07 -14.47
C PRO A 69 11.06 -8.34 -13.77
N GLU A 70 11.27 -8.29 -12.46
CA GLU A 70 11.84 -9.43 -11.75
C GLU A 70 10.93 -10.01 -10.68
N ASN A 71 10.49 -9.17 -9.72
CA ASN A 71 9.71 -9.68 -8.59
C ASN A 71 8.76 -8.62 -8.05
N LEU A 72 7.56 -8.60 -8.61
CA LEU A 72 6.54 -7.64 -8.22
C LEU A 72 6.12 -7.82 -6.76
N SER A 73 5.96 -9.06 -6.31
CA SER A 73 5.53 -9.32 -4.92
C SER A 73 6.48 -8.72 -3.91
N LYS A 74 7.78 -8.86 -4.15
CA LYS A 74 8.80 -8.33 -3.23
C LYS A 74 8.77 -6.82 -3.20
N VAL A 75 8.69 -6.20 -4.38
CA VAL A 75 8.68 -4.74 -4.47
C VAL A 75 7.43 -4.16 -3.84
N ILE A 76 6.27 -4.78 -4.05
CA ILE A 76 5.02 -4.33 -3.45
C ILE A 76 5.06 -4.50 -1.93
N GLN A 77 5.64 -5.59 -1.43
CA GLN A 77 5.80 -5.78 0.00
C GLN A 77 6.67 -4.68 0.61
N ASN A 78 7.78 -4.35 -0.04
CA ASN A 78 8.65 -3.27 0.39
C ASN A 78 7.91 -1.92 0.36
N PHE A 79 7.15 -1.69 -0.70
CA PHE A 79 6.34 -0.48 -0.82
C PHE A 79 5.34 -0.37 0.35
N LYS A 80 4.65 -1.46 0.65
CA LYS A 80 3.66 -1.48 1.75
C LYS A 80 4.32 -1.18 3.09
N SER A 81 5.46 -1.80 3.37
CA SER A 81 6.18 -1.58 4.63
C SER A 81 6.66 -0.15 4.77
N TYR A 82 7.26 0.38 3.72
CA TYR A 82 7.80 1.74 3.74
C TYR A 82 6.67 2.77 3.87
N SER A 83 5.60 2.58 3.10
CA SER A 83 4.44 3.47 3.15
C SER A 83 3.76 3.43 4.50
N ALA A 84 3.65 2.24 5.10
CA ALA A 84 3.05 2.09 6.42
C ALA A 84 3.83 2.89 7.47
N LYS A 85 5.16 2.81 7.44
CA LYS A 85 5.99 3.57 8.37
C LYS A 85 5.75 5.07 8.22
N LYS A 86 5.73 5.56 6.99
CA LYS A 86 5.51 6.97 6.72
C LYS A 86 4.13 7.44 7.17
N LEU A 87 3.11 6.63 6.94
CA LEU A 87 1.76 6.93 7.38
C LEU A 87 1.67 6.98 8.90
N ILE A 88 2.27 6.01 9.58
CA ILE A 88 2.24 5.94 11.03
C ILE A 88 2.99 7.14 11.64
N GLU A 89 4.15 7.49 11.10
CA GLU A 89 4.90 8.67 11.53
C GLU A 89 4.03 9.93 11.43
N LYS A 90 3.34 10.08 10.31
CA LYS A 90 2.49 11.25 10.10
C LYS A 90 1.28 11.24 11.05
N LEU A 91 0.69 10.08 11.29
CA LEU A 91 -0.42 9.96 12.23
C LEU A 91 -0.01 10.40 13.64
N HIS A 92 1.20 10.02 14.06
CA HIS A 92 1.75 10.47 15.34
C HIS A 92 1.98 11.99 15.34
N LYS A 93 2.58 12.50 14.27
CA LYS A 93 2.85 13.93 14.15
C LYS A 93 1.57 14.73 14.19
N ASP A 94 0.52 14.26 13.53
CA ASP A 94 -0.78 14.92 13.47
C ASP A 94 -1.66 14.62 14.68
N LYS A 95 -1.17 13.81 15.61
CA LYS A 95 -1.88 13.43 16.84
C LYS A 95 -3.22 12.75 16.56
N ARG A 96 -3.25 11.89 15.54
CA ARG A 96 -4.45 11.14 15.17
C ARG A 96 -4.55 9.87 16.03
N SER A 97 -4.66 10.06 17.33
CA SER A 97 -4.56 8.97 18.30
C SER A 97 -5.65 7.90 18.15
N TRP A 98 -6.85 8.27 17.72
CA TRP A 98 -7.92 7.29 17.57
C TRP A 98 -7.62 6.30 16.44
N ILE A 99 -7.04 6.79 15.35
CA ILE A 99 -6.64 5.92 14.24
C ILE A 99 -5.50 5.00 14.67
N LEU A 100 -4.51 5.55 15.35
CA LEU A 100 -3.38 4.78 15.85
C LEU A 100 -3.83 3.68 16.81
N LYS A 101 -4.78 3.98 17.67
CA LYS A 101 -5.33 3.01 18.60
C LYS A 101 -6.04 1.89 17.87
N LEU A 102 -6.87 2.21 16.88
CA LEU A 102 -7.56 1.20 16.09
C LEU A 102 -6.58 0.30 15.38
N MET A 103 -5.52 0.87 14.81
CA MET A 103 -4.50 0.08 14.12
C MET A 103 -3.79 -0.87 15.08
N SER A 104 -3.41 -0.40 16.26
CA SER A 104 -2.68 -1.23 17.21
C SER A 104 -3.54 -2.36 17.77
N GLU A 105 -4.84 -2.14 17.91
CA GLU A 105 -5.76 -3.15 18.41
C GLU A 105 -6.03 -4.26 17.41
N ASN A 106 -5.82 -4.00 16.14
CA ASN A 106 -6.19 -4.93 15.07
C ASN A 106 -5.01 -5.54 14.33
N LYS A 107 -3.78 -5.22 14.72
CA LYS A 107 -2.59 -5.81 14.10
C LYS A 107 -2.15 -7.08 14.83
N PRO A 108 -1.70 -8.10 14.09
CA PRO A 108 -0.98 -9.21 14.73
C PRO A 108 0.30 -8.68 15.38
N ASN A 109 0.75 -9.33 16.45
CA ASN A 109 1.91 -8.89 17.21
C ASN A 109 3.17 -8.73 16.37
N TYR A 110 3.39 -9.60 15.40
CA TYR A 110 4.58 -9.54 14.55
C TYR A 110 4.53 -8.45 13.49
N LYS A 111 3.43 -7.67 13.44
CA LYS A 111 3.25 -6.58 12.46
C LYS A 111 2.97 -5.26 13.14
N GLN A 112 3.61 -5.03 14.27
CA GLN A 112 3.37 -3.81 15.06
C GLN A 112 3.61 -2.52 14.27
N GLU A 113 4.52 -2.57 13.30
CA GLU A 113 4.91 -1.39 12.52
C GLU A 113 4.12 -1.21 11.22
N SER A 114 3.16 -2.11 10.93
CA SER A 114 2.46 -2.06 9.64
C SER A 114 1.08 -1.43 9.76
N ALA A 115 0.76 -0.54 8.81
CA ALA A 115 -0.58 0.05 8.67
C ALA A 115 -1.43 -0.72 7.66
N PHE A 116 -0.84 -1.65 6.89
CA PHE A 116 -1.54 -2.38 5.84
C PHE A 116 -1.64 -3.84 6.19
N GLN A 117 -2.80 -4.44 5.88
CA GLN A 117 -2.92 -5.89 5.91
C GLN A 117 -2.08 -6.48 4.79
N ILE A 118 -1.47 -7.63 5.07
CA ILE A 118 -0.84 -8.40 4.01
C ILE A 118 -1.93 -9.27 3.45
N ASP A 119 -2.43 -8.90 2.29
CA ASP A 119 -3.43 -9.70 1.60
C ASP A 119 -2.76 -10.93 1.01
N LYS A 120 -3.52 -11.99 0.90
CA LYS A 120 -3.05 -13.16 0.18
C LYS A 120 -2.97 -12.81 -1.28
N ILE A 121 -1.80 -13.05 -1.83
CA ILE A 121 -1.56 -12.88 -3.24
C ILE A 121 -1.79 -14.23 -3.89
N SER A 122 -2.70 -14.28 -4.78
CA SER A 122 -3.01 -15.52 -5.47
C SER A 122 -2.77 -15.39 -6.93
#